data_e44b830b5ff67ff97cd2d01eb0a8e43f
#
_entry.id   e44b830b5ff67ff97cd2d01eb0a8e43f
#
_cell.length_a   1.000
_cell.length_b   1.000
_cell.length_c   1.000
_cell.angle_alpha   90.00
_cell.angle_beta   90.00
_cell.angle_gamma   90.00
#
_symmetry.space_group_name_H-M   'P 1'
#
loop_
_entity.id
_entity.type
_entity.pdbx_description
1 polymer ?
#
loop_
_entity_poly.entity_id
_entity_poly.type
_entity_poly.pdbx_seq_one_letter_code
_entity_poly.pdbx_strand_id
1 'polypeptide(L)'
;MRLAGLPDFDRCTAALAAALLVIALACAGQPAAAEDAAPTVRLIVDYGDGASKTINNLAWAKGNTVLDAMKAATARPHGISFSYTGSEAAAILTRIDDVQNEGAGAGRKNWQYSVNGAYGDRSFATFELQAQDVVVWRFATEQGK
;
A
#
# COMPACT_ATOMS: atom_id res chain seq x y z
N MET A 1 -92.21 13.46 -15.99
CA MET A 1 -92.24 14.62 -15.13
C MET A 1 -91.38 14.39 -13.94
N ARG A 2 -90.48 15.29 -13.66
CA ARG A 2 -89.45 15.43 -12.61
C ARG A 2 -88.11 14.92 -13.01
N LEU A 3 -87.31 15.89 -13.36
CA LEU A 3 -85.85 15.89 -13.37
C LEU A 3 -85.34 15.80 -11.96
N ALA A 4 -84.41 14.92 -11.72
CA ALA A 4 -83.53 14.89 -10.53
C ALA A 4 -82.14 14.62 -11.07
N GLY A 5 -81.26 15.58 -10.96
CA GLY A 5 -80.34 15.85 -9.91
C GLY A 5 -78.98 15.31 -10.32
N LEU A 6 -78.14 16.13 -10.95
CA LEU A 6 -76.69 15.85 -11.16
C LEU A 6 -75.97 15.77 -9.83
N PRO A 7 -75.09 14.82 -9.60
CA PRO A 7 -74.14 14.86 -8.47
C PRO A 7 -72.93 15.72 -8.78
N ASP A 8 -72.58 16.52 -7.80
CA ASP A 8 -71.41 17.42 -7.75
C ASP A 8 -70.06 16.70 -7.99
N PHE A 9 -69.31 17.22 -8.95
CA PHE A 9 -67.98 16.75 -9.34
C PHE A 9 -66.84 17.54 -8.69
N ASP A 10 -67.06 18.16 -7.52
CA ASP A 10 -66.07 19.11 -6.96
C ASP A 10 -65.36 18.68 -5.68
N ARG A 11 -65.16 17.38 -5.45
CA ARG A 11 -64.43 16.97 -4.22
C ARG A 11 -63.29 15.96 -4.42
N CYS A 12 -62.82 15.72 -5.61
CA CYS A 12 -61.74 14.73 -5.83
C CYS A 12 -60.41 15.30 -6.34
N THR A 13 -60.19 16.61 -6.40
CA THR A 13 -58.93 17.19 -6.91
C THR A 13 -57.98 17.75 -5.85
N ALA A 14 -58.29 17.61 -4.57
CA ALA A 14 -57.44 18.17 -3.51
C ALA A 14 -56.58 17.11 -2.74
N ALA A 15 -56.66 15.82 -3.08
CA ALA A 15 -55.95 14.78 -2.34
C ALA A 15 -54.73 14.17 -3.07
N LEU A 16 -54.40 14.62 -4.29
CA LEU A 16 -53.31 14.05 -5.08
C LEU A 16 -52.04 14.95 -5.13
N ALA A 17 -52.03 16.13 -4.52
CA ALA A 17 -50.88 17.02 -4.51
C ALA A 17 -49.97 16.90 -3.27
N ALA A 18 -50.36 16.14 -2.27
CA ALA A 18 -49.59 15.98 -1.03
C ALA A 18 -48.73 14.71 -0.95
N ALA A 19 -48.83 13.80 -1.93
CA ALA A 19 -48.11 12.52 -1.89
C ALA A 19 -46.80 12.51 -2.70
N LEU A 20 -46.45 13.58 -3.43
CA LEU A 20 -45.24 13.64 -4.29
C LEU A 20 -44.08 14.38 -3.68
N LEU A 21 -44.16 14.89 -2.46
CA LEU A 21 -43.08 15.67 -1.83
C LEU A 21 -42.30 14.91 -0.77
N VAL A 22 -42.53 13.62 -0.54
CA VAL A 22 -41.81 12.85 0.52
C VAL A 22 -40.82 11.83 -0.06
N ILE A 23 -40.70 11.67 -1.38
CA ILE A 23 -39.78 10.67 -1.97
C ILE A 23 -38.42 11.25 -2.36
N ALA A 24 -38.20 12.56 -2.23
CA ALA A 24 -36.97 13.21 -2.66
C ALA A 24 -35.88 13.40 -1.57
N LEU A 25 -36.05 12.85 -0.36
CA LEU A 25 -35.10 13.08 0.75
C LEU A 25 -34.47 11.81 1.32
N ALA A 26 -34.44 10.72 0.58
CA ALA A 26 -33.80 9.46 1.01
C ALA A 26 -32.55 9.10 0.19
N CYS A 27 -31.95 10.05 -0.55
CA CYS A 27 -30.59 9.94 -1.07
C CYS A 27 -29.60 10.73 -0.20
N ALA A 28 -29.73 10.64 1.12
CA ALA A 28 -28.63 10.96 2.02
C ALA A 28 -27.57 9.88 1.83
N GLY A 29 -26.45 10.27 1.18
CA GLY A 29 -25.35 9.40 0.84
C GLY A 29 -24.99 8.49 2.01
N GLN A 30 -25.05 7.20 1.80
CA GLN A 30 -24.32 6.26 2.64
C GLN A 30 -22.86 6.69 2.56
N PRO A 31 -22.17 6.95 3.71
CA PRO A 31 -20.74 7.04 3.68
C PRO A 31 -20.25 5.71 3.09
N ALA A 32 -19.60 5.78 1.93
CA ALA A 32 -18.85 4.64 1.44
C ALA A 32 -17.96 4.21 2.60
N ALA A 33 -18.25 3.03 3.16
CA ALA A 33 -17.35 2.40 4.10
C ALA A 33 -15.98 2.42 3.39
N ALA A 34 -15.02 3.15 3.93
CA ALA A 34 -13.65 3.05 3.48
C ALA A 34 -13.33 1.57 3.66
N GLU A 35 -13.23 0.86 2.54
CA GLU A 35 -12.77 -0.51 2.50
C GLU A 35 -11.41 -0.45 3.19
N ASP A 36 -11.27 -1.08 4.35
CA ASP A 36 -10.02 -1.13 5.10
C ASP A 36 -9.00 -1.80 4.16
N ALA A 37 -8.24 -0.96 3.46
CA ALA A 37 -7.22 -1.43 2.53
C ALA A 37 -6.26 -2.30 3.33
N ALA A 38 -6.09 -3.55 2.89
CA ALA A 38 -5.19 -4.51 3.55
C ALA A 38 -3.83 -3.84 3.81
N PRO A 39 -3.25 -4.01 5.00
CA PRO A 39 -2.00 -3.36 5.35
C PRO A 39 -0.88 -3.77 4.40
N THR A 40 -0.10 -2.80 3.95
CA THR A 40 0.96 -3.00 2.98
C THR A 40 2.24 -2.30 3.41
N VAL A 41 3.36 -2.67 2.78
CA VAL A 41 4.64 -1.97 2.86
C VAL A 41 5.11 -1.59 1.46
N ARG A 42 6.07 -0.69 1.38
CA ARG A 42 6.70 -0.24 0.14
C ARG A 42 8.17 -0.61 0.14
N LEU A 43 8.67 -1.08 -1.00
CA LEU A 43 10.09 -1.34 -1.22
C LEU A 43 10.62 -0.42 -2.31
N ILE A 44 11.73 0.25 -2.04
CA ILE A 44 12.47 1.09 -2.99
C ILE A 44 13.88 0.54 -3.08
N VAL A 45 14.37 0.37 -4.31
CA VAL A 45 15.75 -0.03 -4.60
C VAL A 45 16.40 1.11 -5.38
N ASP A 46 17.43 1.71 -4.80
CA ASP A 46 18.25 2.77 -5.39
C ASP A 46 19.62 2.18 -5.75
N TYR A 47 19.90 2.08 -7.05
CA TYR A 47 21.12 1.46 -7.57
C TYR A 47 22.36 2.37 -7.49
N GLY A 48 22.19 3.61 -6.99
CA GLY A 48 23.30 4.53 -6.76
C GLY A 48 23.92 5.13 -8.04
N ASP A 49 23.29 4.94 -9.18
CA ASP A 49 23.64 5.48 -10.50
C ASP A 49 22.57 6.42 -11.06
N GLY A 50 21.54 6.72 -10.27
CA GLY A 50 20.37 7.47 -10.65
C GLY A 50 19.18 6.60 -11.06
N ALA A 51 19.36 5.30 -11.23
CA ALA A 51 18.26 4.37 -11.44
C ALA A 51 17.64 3.95 -10.11
N SER A 52 16.33 3.77 -10.10
CA SER A 52 15.61 3.24 -8.96
C SER A 52 14.41 2.38 -9.39
N LYS A 53 14.05 1.45 -8.53
CA LYS A 53 12.85 0.61 -8.70
C LYS A 53 11.98 0.74 -7.46
N THR A 54 10.70 1.01 -7.65
CA THR A 54 9.73 1.11 -6.55
C THR A 54 8.66 0.05 -6.69
N ILE A 55 8.44 -0.71 -5.63
CA ILE A 55 7.42 -1.75 -5.55
C ILE A 55 6.45 -1.37 -4.43
N ASN A 56 5.25 -1.00 -4.82
CA ASN A 56 4.20 -0.56 -3.91
C ASN A 56 3.29 -1.74 -3.52
N ASN A 57 2.53 -1.54 -2.45
CA ASN A 57 1.45 -2.43 -2.05
C ASN A 57 1.91 -3.89 -1.87
N LEU A 58 3.08 -4.10 -1.27
CA LEU A 58 3.50 -5.41 -0.82
C LEU A 58 2.67 -5.78 0.41
N ALA A 59 2.02 -6.94 0.37
CA ALA A 59 1.18 -7.41 1.47
C ALA A 59 2.02 -7.50 2.76
N TRP A 60 1.49 -6.95 3.85
CA TRP A 60 2.11 -6.99 5.16
C TRP A 60 1.25 -7.80 6.13
N ALA A 61 1.88 -8.56 6.99
CA ALA A 61 1.28 -9.20 8.14
C ALA A 61 2.19 -9.00 9.36
N LYS A 62 1.63 -9.04 10.55
CA LYS A 62 2.39 -8.89 11.79
C LYS A 62 3.51 -9.93 11.86
N GLY A 63 4.73 -9.49 12.16
CA GLY A 63 5.93 -10.33 12.20
C GLY A 63 6.68 -10.45 10.87
N ASN A 64 6.16 -9.85 9.77
CA ASN A 64 6.91 -9.80 8.53
C ASN A 64 8.19 -8.97 8.69
N THR A 65 9.27 -9.50 8.16
CA THR A 65 10.59 -8.85 8.16
C THR A 65 10.88 -8.14 6.83
N VAL A 66 11.97 -7.39 6.77
CA VAL A 66 12.48 -6.81 5.50
C VAL A 66 12.73 -7.90 4.48
N LEU A 67 13.25 -9.07 4.90
CA LEU A 67 13.43 -10.24 4.01
C LEU A 67 12.11 -10.73 3.41
N ASP A 68 11.03 -10.75 4.19
CA ASP A 68 9.72 -11.19 3.69
C ASP A 68 9.17 -10.19 2.66
N ALA A 69 9.36 -8.89 2.87
CA ALA A 69 9.01 -7.88 1.90
C ALA A 69 9.81 -8.05 0.58
N MET A 70 11.10 -8.39 0.66
CA MET A 70 11.91 -8.66 -0.53
C MET A 70 11.45 -9.92 -1.27
N LYS A 71 11.10 -11.00 -0.56
CA LYS A 71 10.52 -12.20 -1.16
C LYS A 71 9.18 -11.89 -1.86
N ALA A 72 8.31 -11.11 -1.21
CA ALA A 72 7.06 -10.67 -1.81
C ALA A 72 7.30 -9.82 -3.06
N ALA A 73 8.33 -8.97 -3.06
CA ALA A 73 8.72 -8.17 -4.23
C ALA A 73 9.21 -9.04 -5.39
N THR A 74 9.93 -10.13 -5.12
CA THR A 74 10.38 -11.08 -6.16
C THR A 74 9.21 -11.74 -6.90
N ALA A 75 8.10 -11.96 -6.22
CA ALA A 75 6.91 -12.56 -6.81
C ALA A 75 6.09 -11.60 -7.69
N ARG A 76 6.44 -10.31 -7.74
CA ARG A 76 5.71 -9.30 -8.53
C ARG A 76 6.18 -9.26 -9.98
N PRO A 77 5.28 -8.97 -10.94
CA PRO A 77 5.69 -8.59 -12.29
C PRO A 77 6.65 -7.38 -12.21
N HIS A 78 7.79 -7.47 -12.90
CA HIS A 78 8.86 -6.47 -12.83
C HIS A 78 9.42 -6.24 -11.41
N GLY A 79 9.31 -7.25 -10.54
CA GLY A 79 9.90 -7.24 -9.21
C GLY A 79 11.42 -7.20 -9.22
N ILE A 80 12.02 -7.65 -8.15
CA ILE A 80 13.48 -7.75 -8.01
C ILE A 80 13.90 -9.22 -7.94
N SER A 81 15.14 -9.50 -8.30
CA SER A 81 15.86 -10.69 -7.87
C SER A 81 16.88 -10.31 -6.81
N PHE A 82 17.17 -11.19 -5.86
CA PHE A 82 18.22 -10.93 -4.87
C PHE A 82 18.90 -12.19 -4.40
N SER A 83 20.09 -12.03 -3.86
CA SER A 83 20.87 -13.10 -3.23
C SER A 83 21.43 -12.62 -1.90
N TYR A 84 21.55 -13.52 -0.95
CA TYR A 84 22.14 -13.26 0.35
C TYR A 84 22.85 -14.49 0.87
N THR A 85 23.71 -14.30 1.88
CA THR A 85 24.41 -15.35 2.60
C THR A 85 24.09 -15.29 4.08
N GLY A 86 24.29 -16.38 4.79
CA GLY A 86 23.96 -16.48 6.21
C GLY A 86 22.46 -16.66 6.46
N SER A 87 22.07 -16.62 7.70
CA SER A 87 20.68 -16.74 8.15
C SER A 87 20.41 -15.87 9.37
N GLU A 88 19.15 -15.51 9.57
CA GLU A 88 18.70 -14.72 10.72
C GLU A 88 19.57 -13.47 10.97
N ALA A 89 20.15 -13.34 12.17
CA ALA A 89 20.97 -12.17 12.54
C ALA A 89 22.28 -12.06 11.72
N ALA A 90 22.74 -13.15 11.10
CA ALA A 90 23.93 -13.20 10.27
C ALA A 90 23.64 -13.12 8.77
N ALA A 91 22.38 -12.90 8.37
CA ALA A 91 22.03 -12.74 6.97
C ALA A 91 22.58 -11.42 6.42
N ILE A 92 23.30 -11.51 5.31
CA ILE A 92 23.92 -10.38 4.59
C ILE A 92 23.49 -10.44 3.15
N LEU A 93 22.85 -9.36 2.67
CA LEU A 93 22.50 -9.22 1.26
C LEU A 93 23.77 -9.10 0.43
N THR A 94 23.85 -9.84 -0.67
CA THR A 94 25.02 -9.84 -1.55
C THR A 94 24.75 -9.23 -2.91
N ARG A 95 23.49 -9.29 -3.39
CA ARG A 95 23.11 -8.80 -4.72
C ARG A 95 21.63 -8.43 -4.77
N ILE A 96 21.30 -7.37 -5.51
CA ILE A 96 19.94 -7.11 -6.00
C ILE A 96 20.03 -6.95 -7.53
N ASP A 97 19.18 -7.66 -8.24
CA ASP A 97 19.20 -7.75 -9.71
C ASP A 97 20.64 -8.04 -10.21
N ASP A 98 21.20 -7.20 -11.06
CA ASP A 98 22.54 -7.40 -11.62
C ASP A 98 23.63 -6.69 -10.79
N VAL A 99 23.29 -6.00 -9.71
CA VAL A 99 24.22 -5.21 -8.90
C VAL A 99 24.67 -6.00 -7.67
N GLN A 100 25.93 -6.38 -7.64
CA GLN A 100 26.56 -7.13 -6.56
C GLN A 100 27.35 -6.21 -5.62
N ASN A 101 27.41 -6.55 -4.33
CA ASN A 101 28.32 -5.89 -3.37
C ASN A 101 29.76 -5.90 -3.87
N GLU A 102 30.46 -4.78 -3.71
CA GLU A 102 31.88 -4.67 -4.05
C GLU A 102 32.81 -5.23 -2.96
N GLY A 103 32.25 -5.57 -1.80
CA GLY A 103 32.99 -6.14 -0.67
C GLY A 103 33.60 -5.10 0.28
N ALA A 104 34.56 -5.54 1.08
CA ALA A 104 35.23 -4.68 2.06
C ALA A 104 36.27 -3.75 1.42
N GLY A 105 36.45 -2.57 1.97
CA GLY A 105 37.46 -1.60 1.55
C GLY A 105 36.91 -0.18 1.42
N ALA A 106 37.82 0.80 1.54
CA ALA A 106 37.50 2.22 1.41
C ALA A 106 36.94 2.51 0.01
N GLY A 107 35.83 3.25 -0.06
CA GLY A 107 35.18 3.63 -1.33
C GLY A 107 34.40 2.52 -2.01
N ARG A 108 34.34 1.31 -1.45
CA ARG A 108 33.54 0.23 -1.98
C ARG A 108 32.05 0.46 -1.69
N LYS A 109 31.22 0.17 -2.68
CA LYS A 109 29.77 0.26 -2.56
C LYS A 109 29.19 -1.09 -2.19
N ASN A 110 28.25 -1.06 -1.27
CA ASN A 110 27.50 -2.23 -0.84
C ASN A 110 26.04 -1.88 -0.63
N TRP A 111 25.20 -2.89 -0.64
CA TRP A 111 23.79 -2.72 -0.34
C TRP A 111 23.59 -2.41 1.13
N GLN A 112 22.89 -1.31 1.39
CA GLN A 112 22.51 -0.85 2.72
C GLN A 112 21.01 -0.61 2.74
N TYR A 113 20.35 -0.90 3.85
CA TYR A 113 18.93 -0.64 3.95
C TYR A 113 18.57 0.35 5.05
N SER A 114 17.47 1.02 4.85
CA SER A 114 16.83 1.87 5.83
C SER A 114 15.33 1.59 5.85
N VAL A 115 14.69 1.84 6.98
CA VAL A 115 13.24 1.78 7.14
C VAL A 115 12.76 3.14 7.62
N ASN A 116 11.85 3.76 6.88
CA ASN A 116 11.34 5.12 7.13
C ASN A 116 12.47 6.16 7.29
N GLY A 117 13.57 5.99 6.55
CA GLY A 117 14.73 6.87 6.60
C GLY A 117 15.73 6.57 7.71
N ALA A 118 15.42 5.68 8.64
CA ALA A 118 16.37 5.22 9.65
C ALA A 118 17.20 4.05 9.13
N TYR A 119 18.53 4.13 9.25
CA TYR A 119 19.44 3.06 8.86
C TYR A 119 19.16 1.78 9.64
N GLY A 120 19.19 0.62 8.95
CA GLY A 120 18.98 -0.68 9.60
C GLY A 120 20.07 -0.99 10.62
N ASP A 121 19.69 -1.19 11.86
CA ASP A 121 20.56 -1.46 13.01
C ASP A 121 20.87 -2.95 13.22
N ARG A 122 20.24 -3.81 12.43
CA ARG A 122 20.35 -5.27 12.51
C ARG A 122 20.19 -5.91 11.13
N SER A 123 20.26 -7.24 11.08
CA SER A 123 20.03 -7.99 9.85
C SER A 123 18.62 -7.74 9.29
N PHE A 124 18.52 -7.54 7.99
CA PHE A 124 17.25 -7.41 7.27
C PHE A 124 16.34 -8.65 7.40
N ALA A 125 16.92 -9.81 7.74
CA ALA A 125 16.16 -11.03 7.97
C ALA A 125 15.48 -11.08 9.36
N THR A 126 15.87 -10.20 10.28
CA THR A 126 15.32 -10.11 11.64
C THR A 126 14.67 -8.78 11.96
N PHE A 127 14.76 -7.80 11.05
CA PHE A 127 14.11 -6.51 11.24
C PHE A 127 12.62 -6.62 10.91
N GLU A 128 11.76 -6.58 11.92
CA GLU A 128 10.31 -6.64 11.76
C GLU A 128 9.77 -5.29 11.27
N LEU A 129 8.90 -5.36 10.25
CA LEU A 129 8.22 -4.22 9.66
C LEU A 129 6.88 -3.95 10.34
N GLN A 130 6.47 -2.70 10.29
CA GLN A 130 5.12 -2.26 10.62
C GLN A 130 4.32 -2.02 9.32
N ALA A 131 2.99 -1.99 9.45
CA ALA A 131 2.14 -1.59 8.34
C ALA A 131 2.53 -0.19 7.83
N GLN A 132 2.55 -0.02 6.51
CA GLN A 132 2.90 1.21 5.80
C GLN A 132 4.38 1.62 5.86
N ASP A 133 5.25 0.77 6.41
CA ASP A 133 6.69 1.03 6.37
C ASP A 133 7.21 1.15 4.94
N VAL A 134 8.22 2.01 4.78
CA VAL A 134 8.97 2.20 3.55
C VAL A 134 10.39 1.69 3.74
N VAL A 135 10.70 0.60 3.07
CA VAL A 135 12.05 0.02 3.03
C VAL A 135 12.79 0.57 1.84
N VAL A 136 13.98 1.11 2.06
CA VAL A 136 14.87 1.59 0.98
C VAL A 136 16.17 0.81 1.02
N TRP A 137 16.47 0.09 -0.04
CA TRP A 137 17.80 -0.44 -0.30
C TRP A 137 18.57 0.53 -1.18
N ARG A 138 19.79 0.88 -0.77
CA ARG A 138 20.67 1.77 -1.52
C ARG A 138 22.02 1.12 -1.73
N PHE A 139 22.49 1.16 -2.96
CA PHE A 139 23.85 0.76 -3.31
C PHE A 139 24.78 1.96 -3.18
N ALA A 140 25.52 2.03 -2.07
CA ALA A 140 26.34 3.19 -1.71
C ALA A 140 27.60 2.77 -0.96
N THR A 141 28.55 3.69 -0.90
CA THR A 141 29.68 3.59 0.03
C THR A 141 29.17 3.67 1.46
N GLU A 142 29.84 2.97 2.36
CA GLU A 142 29.50 3.05 3.78
C GLU A 142 29.61 4.50 4.24
N GLN A 143 28.50 5.07 4.71
CA GLN A 143 28.53 6.40 5.32
C GLN A 143 29.20 6.23 6.67
N GLY A 144 30.33 6.86 6.86
CA GLY A 144 31.03 6.87 8.14
C GLY A 144 30.08 7.27 9.27
N LYS A 145 30.06 6.47 10.33
CA LYS A 145 29.32 6.77 11.57
C LYS A 145 29.88 8.01 12.22
#